data_78bf019afcd834d56e4f31483d853093
#
_entry.id   78bf019afcd834d56e4f31483d853093
#
_cell.length_a   1.000
_cell.length_b   1.000
_cell.length_c   1.000
_cell.angle_alpha   90.00
_cell.angle_beta   90.00
_cell.angle_gamma   90.00
#
_symmetry.space_group_name_H-M   'P 1'
#
loop_
_entity.id
_entity.type
_entity.pdbx_description
1 polymer ?
#
loop_
_entity_poly.entity_id
_entity_poly.type
_entity_poly.pdbx_seq_one_letter_code
_entity_poly.pdbx_strand_id
1 'polypeptide(L)'
;MREAASGSVLAPIFSGDAFGGLFQWLAARGAIAAFPNGQPTVPGVPVEVLWFVLFAILATWLLLRTPFGNWIFASGGDPRAARKVGVPVDRVKTILFIITASCATLVAILTVLDAGSTDARRGFQKEFEAIIAAVIGGCLLTGGYGSAIGAFFGSIVFGMVLIGLTYTSIDQDWYLVFLGGMLLLAVVFNNVIRKRVTGER
;
A
#
# COMPACT_ATOMS: atom_id res chain seq x y z
N MET A 1 -2.22 28.42 1.98
CA MET A 1 -1.42 27.49 1.16
C MET A 1 -2.25 26.48 0.35
N ARG A 2 -3.49 26.16 0.74
CA ARG A 2 -4.43 25.37 -0.11
C ARG A 2 -4.78 26.07 -1.43
N GLU A 3 -4.79 27.39 -1.48
CA GLU A 3 -5.08 28.15 -2.71
C GLU A 3 -3.97 28.09 -3.77
N ALA A 4 -2.72 27.92 -3.38
CA ALA A 4 -1.61 27.81 -4.34
C ALA A 4 -1.60 26.48 -5.11
N ALA A 5 -2.17 25.42 -4.53
CA ALA A 5 -2.29 24.13 -5.20
C ALA A 5 -3.51 24.05 -6.14
N SER A 6 -4.54 24.87 -5.91
CA SER A 6 -5.78 24.87 -6.71
C SER A 6 -5.61 25.40 -8.14
N GLY A 7 -4.49 26.06 -8.44
CA GLY A 7 -4.16 26.54 -9.79
C GLY A 7 -3.41 25.57 -10.69
N SER A 8 -2.97 24.41 -10.17
CA SER A 8 -2.28 23.42 -11.00
C SER A 8 -3.27 22.43 -11.61
N VAL A 9 -3.17 22.19 -12.91
CA VAL A 9 -3.97 21.18 -13.65
C VAL A 9 -3.78 19.76 -13.06
N LEU A 10 -2.73 19.56 -12.26
CA LEU A 10 -2.38 18.29 -11.63
C LEU A 10 -3.07 18.09 -10.27
N ALA A 11 -3.51 19.16 -9.61
CA ALA A 11 -4.13 19.06 -8.28
C ALA A 11 -5.34 18.10 -8.24
N PRO A 12 -6.31 18.12 -9.19
CA PRO A 12 -7.45 17.21 -9.15
C PRO A 12 -7.10 15.74 -9.40
N ILE A 13 -5.89 15.46 -9.94
CA ILE A 13 -5.42 14.08 -10.21
C ILE A 13 -4.82 13.46 -8.96
N PHE A 14 -4.21 14.27 -8.10
CA PHE A 14 -3.43 13.82 -6.95
C PHE A 14 -4.05 14.16 -5.58
N SER A 15 -4.91 15.18 -5.53
CA SER A 15 -5.56 15.62 -4.28
C SER A 15 -7.00 16.05 -4.57
N GLY A 16 -7.94 15.56 -3.77
CA GLY A 16 -9.35 15.90 -3.90
C GLY A 16 -10.26 14.69 -3.70
N ASP A 17 -11.55 14.95 -3.79
CA ASP A 17 -12.58 13.91 -3.66
C ASP A 17 -13.02 13.44 -5.06
N ALA A 18 -12.73 12.18 -5.36
CA ALA A 18 -13.27 11.54 -6.53
C ALA A 18 -14.79 11.35 -6.35
N PHE A 19 -15.52 11.56 -7.45
CA PHE A 19 -16.98 11.47 -7.44
C PHE A 19 -17.70 12.51 -6.55
N GLY A 20 -17.06 13.60 -6.10
CA GLY A 20 -17.68 14.64 -5.27
C GLY A 20 -18.98 15.17 -5.87
N GLY A 21 -19.05 15.36 -7.20
CA GLY A 21 -20.27 15.75 -7.90
C GLY A 21 -21.41 14.73 -7.80
N LEU A 22 -21.10 13.44 -7.81
CA LEU A 22 -22.07 12.36 -7.63
C LEU A 22 -22.61 12.33 -6.19
N PHE A 23 -21.74 12.54 -5.20
CA PHE A 23 -22.15 12.63 -3.80
C PHE A 23 -23.00 13.88 -3.53
N GLN A 24 -22.69 15.02 -4.14
CA GLN A 24 -23.53 16.22 -4.09
C GLN A 24 -24.91 15.98 -4.71
N TRP A 25 -24.97 15.32 -5.86
CA TRP A 25 -26.22 14.96 -6.53
C TRP A 25 -27.07 13.98 -5.71
N LEU A 26 -26.44 12.99 -5.05
CA LEU A 26 -27.11 12.06 -4.15
C LEU A 26 -27.62 12.74 -2.88
N ALA A 27 -26.86 13.69 -2.33
CA ALA A 27 -27.27 14.51 -1.19
C ALA A 27 -28.47 15.40 -1.57
N ALA A 28 -28.46 16.03 -2.75
CA ALA A 28 -29.58 16.83 -3.25
C ALA A 28 -30.87 16.01 -3.43
N ARG A 29 -30.75 14.69 -3.65
CA ARG A 29 -31.90 13.77 -3.72
C ARG A 29 -32.32 13.16 -2.38
N GLY A 30 -31.63 13.52 -1.29
CA GLY A 30 -31.91 12.97 0.04
C GLY A 30 -31.51 11.52 0.24
N ALA A 31 -30.69 10.94 -0.68
CA ALA A 31 -30.17 9.58 -0.57
C ALA A 31 -29.01 9.46 0.44
N ILE A 32 -28.34 10.57 0.74
CA ILE A 32 -27.24 10.67 1.72
C ILE A 32 -27.54 11.84 2.64
N ALA A 33 -27.15 11.71 3.92
CA ALA A 33 -27.28 12.80 4.89
C ALA A 33 -26.48 14.03 4.44
N ALA A 34 -27.11 15.17 4.49
CA ALA A 34 -26.51 16.46 4.14
C ALA A 34 -26.53 17.39 5.36
N PHE A 35 -25.51 18.26 5.46
CA PHE A 35 -25.51 19.35 6.44
C PHE A 35 -26.61 20.38 6.11
N PRO A 36 -27.00 21.26 7.07
CA PRO A 36 -27.99 22.30 6.83
C PRO A 36 -27.62 23.26 5.69
N ASN A 37 -26.35 23.32 5.29
CA ASN A 37 -25.84 24.10 4.17
C ASN A 37 -25.92 23.38 2.80
N GLY A 38 -26.55 22.20 2.75
CA GLY A 38 -26.73 21.42 1.52
C GLY A 38 -25.50 20.64 1.06
N GLN A 39 -24.39 20.68 1.81
CA GLN A 39 -23.21 19.88 1.50
C GLN A 39 -23.37 18.46 2.02
N PRO A 40 -22.92 17.43 1.27
CA PRO A 40 -22.98 16.04 1.74
C PRO A 40 -22.11 15.87 2.99
N THR A 41 -22.58 15.06 3.93
CA THR A 41 -21.85 14.74 5.16
C THR A 41 -20.56 13.95 4.84
N VAL A 42 -20.55 13.24 3.71
CA VAL A 42 -19.39 12.54 3.16
C VAL A 42 -18.98 13.24 1.87
N PRO A 43 -17.83 13.93 1.82
CA PRO A 43 -17.46 14.78 0.66
C PRO A 43 -17.17 13.98 -0.61
N GLY A 44 -16.86 12.69 -0.51
CA GLY A 44 -16.54 11.81 -1.62
C GLY A 44 -15.56 10.73 -1.23
N VAL A 45 -15.02 10.04 -2.22
CA VAL A 45 -13.94 9.07 -2.03
C VAL A 45 -12.62 9.78 -2.29
N PRO A 46 -11.66 9.79 -1.33
CA PRO A 46 -10.34 10.37 -1.56
C PRO A 46 -9.67 9.75 -2.81
N VAL A 47 -9.08 10.58 -3.66
CA VAL A 47 -8.41 10.12 -4.90
C VAL A 47 -7.31 9.10 -4.59
N GLU A 48 -6.70 9.18 -3.43
CA GLU A 48 -5.69 8.22 -2.95
C GLU A 48 -6.20 6.78 -2.90
N VAL A 49 -7.47 6.59 -2.52
CA VAL A 49 -8.11 5.25 -2.51
C VAL A 49 -8.22 4.70 -3.93
N LEU A 50 -8.50 5.54 -4.93
CA LEU A 50 -8.51 5.11 -6.33
C LEU A 50 -7.12 4.70 -6.81
N TRP A 51 -6.09 5.48 -6.45
CA TRP A 51 -4.70 5.11 -6.74
C TRP A 51 -4.33 3.78 -6.10
N PHE A 52 -4.70 3.57 -4.83
CA PHE A 52 -4.46 2.32 -4.12
C PHE A 52 -5.11 1.10 -4.82
N VAL A 53 -6.38 1.20 -5.19
CA VAL A 53 -7.10 0.14 -5.91
C VAL A 53 -6.50 -0.09 -7.30
N LEU A 54 -6.17 0.99 -8.02
CA LEU A 54 -5.54 0.91 -9.34
C LEU A 54 -4.22 0.15 -9.29
N PHE A 55 -3.34 0.49 -8.35
CA PHE A 55 -2.06 -0.21 -8.19
C PHE A 55 -2.23 -1.66 -7.75
N ALA A 56 -3.22 -1.97 -6.92
CA ALA A 56 -3.52 -3.36 -6.54
C ALA A 56 -3.94 -4.19 -7.76
N ILE A 57 -4.79 -3.62 -8.63
CA ILE A 57 -5.21 -4.27 -9.88
C ILE A 57 -4.02 -4.46 -10.83
N LEU A 58 -3.22 -3.40 -11.05
CA LEU A 58 -2.04 -3.44 -11.93
C LEU A 58 -1.00 -4.44 -11.44
N ALA A 59 -0.71 -4.45 -10.13
CA ALA A 59 0.24 -5.40 -9.53
C ALA A 59 -0.27 -6.84 -9.66
N THR A 60 -1.56 -7.07 -9.41
CA THR A 60 -2.18 -8.39 -9.57
C THR A 60 -2.08 -8.87 -11.02
N TRP A 61 -2.42 -8.00 -11.97
CA TRP A 61 -2.33 -8.32 -13.39
C TRP A 61 -0.89 -8.62 -13.80
N LEU A 62 0.06 -7.78 -13.38
CA LEU A 62 1.48 -7.96 -13.67
C LEU A 62 2.01 -9.29 -13.11
N LEU A 63 1.67 -9.64 -11.88
CA LEU A 63 2.14 -10.88 -11.25
C LEU A 63 1.51 -12.13 -11.84
N LEU A 64 0.20 -12.11 -12.16
CA LEU A 64 -0.54 -13.30 -12.55
C LEU A 64 -0.65 -13.50 -14.07
N ARG A 65 -0.54 -12.42 -14.85
CA ARG A 65 -0.84 -12.46 -16.29
C ARG A 65 0.37 -12.18 -17.18
N THR A 66 1.54 -11.85 -16.62
CA THR A 66 2.72 -11.54 -17.43
C THR A 66 3.86 -12.53 -17.19
N PRO A 67 4.70 -12.79 -18.22
CA PRO A 67 5.93 -13.57 -18.06
C PRO A 67 6.88 -12.95 -17.01
N PHE A 68 6.82 -11.63 -16.87
CA PHE A 68 7.62 -10.90 -15.89
C PHE A 68 7.26 -11.31 -14.44
N GLY A 69 5.97 -11.56 -14.16
CA GLY A 69 5.53 -12.07 -12.86
C GLY A 69 6.15 -13.43 -12.52
N ASN A 70 6.21 -14.35 -13.51
CA ASN A 70 6.87 -15.65 -13.32
C ASN A 70 8.39 -15.46 -13.05
N TRP A 71 9.04 -14.51 -13.71
CA TRP A 71 10.45 -14.19 -13.45
C TRP A 71 10.66 -13.61 -12.05
N ILE A 72 9.72 -12.80 -11.54
CA ILE A 72 9.76 -12.29 -10.17
C ILE A 72 9.77 -13.46 -9.16
N PHE A 73 8.82 -14.38 -9.29
CA PHE A 73 8.73 -15.53 -8.38
C PHE A 73 9.95 -16.44 -8.50
N ALA A 74 10.41 -16.74 -9.71
CA ALA A 74 11.60 -17.56 -9.94
C ALA A 74 12.86 -16.92 -9.37
N SER A 75 13.06 -15.62 -9.61
CA SER A 75 14.24 -14.88 -9.11
C SER A 75 14.22 -14.66 -7.61
N GLY A 76 13.03 -14.66 -6.99
CA GLY A 76 12.88 -14.56 -5.54
C GLY A 76 13.06 -15.89 -4.81
N GLY A 77 12.67 -17.03 -5.42
CA GLY A 77 12.77 -18.36 -4.83
C GLY A 77 14.19 -18.92 -4.85
N ASP A 78 14.74 -19.13 -6.04
CA ASP A 78 16.14 -19.54 -6.22
C ASP A 78 16.77 -18.78 -7.40
N PRO A 79 17.50 -17.68 -7.11
CA PRO A 79 18.16 -16.90 -8.16
C PRO A 79 19.18 -17.68 -9.00
N ARG A 80 19.81 -18.74 -8.41
CA ARG A 80 20.81 -19.54 -9.12
C ARG A 80 20.13 -20.48 -10.11
N ALA A 81 19.08 -21.17 -9.69
CA ALA A 81 18.27 -22.02 -10.57
C ALA A 81 17.60 -21.18 -11.67
N ALA A 82 17.04 -20.02 -11.34
CA ALA A 82 16.41 -19.12 -12.29
C ALA A 82 17.38 -18.68 -13.42
N ARG A 83 18.61 -18.34 -13.09
CA ARG A 83 19.64 -18.00 -14.10
C ARG A 83 19.95 -19.17 -15.04
N LYS A 84 19.97 -20.43 -14.53
CA LYS A 84 20.24 -21.61 -15.36
C LYS A 84 19.16 -21.88 -16.41
N VAL A 85 17.92 -21.47 -16.14
CA VAL A 85 16.79 -21.57 -17.10
C VAL A 85 16.58 -20.30 -17.92
N GLY A 86 17.56 -19.37 -17.91
CA GLY A 86 17.54 -18.19 -18.77
C GLY A 86 16.80 -16.97 -18.23
N VAL A 87 16.37 -16.97 -16.96
CA VAL A 87 15.75 -15.78 -16.34
C VAL A 87 16.80 -14.70 -16.09
N PRO A 88 16.61 -13.46 -16.58
CA PRO A 88 17.56 -12.36 -16.37
C PRO A 88 17.40 -11.74 -14.99
N VAL A 89 17.80 -12.46 -13.93
CA VAL A 89 17.56 -12.14 -12.52
C VAL A 89 17.97 -10.70 -12.17
N ASP A 90 19.12 -10.24 -12.66
CA ASP A 90 19.64 -8.91 -12.31
C ASP A 90 18.79 -7.80 -12.93
N ARG A 91 18.32 -8.00 -14.18
CA ARG A 91 17.38 -7.06 -14.82
C ARG A 91 16.03 -7.03 -14.10
N VAL A 92 15.52 -8.19 -13.71
CA VAL A 92 14.25 -8.30 -12.95
C VAL A 92 14.37 -7.51 -11.64
N LYS A 93 15.43 -7.70 -10.87
CA LYS A 93 15.69 -6.96 -9.63
C LYS A 93 15.77 -5.46 -9.87
N THR A 94 16.52 -5.03 -10.87
CA THR A 94 16.68 -3.60 -11.20
C THR A 94 15.33 -2.97 -11.54
N ILE A 95 14.52 -3.63 -12.36
CA ILE A 95 13.18 -3.13 -12.72
C ILE A 95 12.28 -3.04 -11.49
N LEU A 96 12.32 -4.04 -10.60
CA LEU A 96 11.55 -4.02 -9.35
C LEU A 96 11.96 -2.87 -8.43
N PHE A 97 13.26 -2.58 -8.31
CA PHE A 97 13.73 -1.42 -7.55
C PHE A 97 13.23 -0.09 -8.15
N ILE A 98 13.25 0.04 -9.48
CA ILE A 98 12.72 1.23 -10.16
C ILE A 98 11.21 1.37 -9.90
N ILE A 99 10.44 0.29 -10.02
CA ILE A 99 9.00 0.30 -9.73
C ILE A 99 8.74 0.71 -8.28
N THR A 100 9.45 0.10 -7.32
CA THR A 100 9.31 0.42 -5.91
C THR A 100 9.64 1.88 -5.61
N ALA A 101 10.74 2.41 -6.16
CA ALA A 101 11.12 3.81 -6.00
C ALA A 101 10.07 4.76 -6.61
N SER A 102 9.53 4.42 -7.78
CA SER A 102 8.46 5.20 -8.43
C SER A 102 7.18 5.21 -7.59
N CYS A 103 6.77 4.06 -7.04
CA CYS A 103 5.61 3.97 -6.15
C CYS A 103 5.84 4.76 -4.85
N ALA A 104 7.03 4.67 -4.25
CA ALA A 104 7.37 5.42 -3.05
C ALA A 104 7.33 6.94 -3.29
N THR A 105 7.83 7.40 -4.44
CA THR A 105 7.77 8.81 -4.84
C THR A 105 6.32 9.27 -5.00
N LEU A 106 5.47 8.47 -5.62
CA LEU A 106 4.06 8.79 -5.78
C LEU A 106 3.36 8.90 -4.42
N VAL A 107 3.59 7.94 -3.51
CA VAL A 107 3.03 8.00 -2.14
C VAL A 107 3.53 9.24 -1.41
N ALA A 108 4.80 9.61 -1.56
CA ALA A 108 5.35 10.83 -0.96
C ALA A 108 4.63 12.08 -1.48
N ILE A 109 4.40 12.18 -2.79
CA ILE A 109 3.66 13.29 -3.41
C ILE A 109 2.23 13.36 -2.85
N LEU A 110 1.50 12.25 -2.85
CA LEU A 110 0.13 12.19 -2.31
C LEU A 110 0.09 12.64 -0.84
N THR A 111 1.00 12.13 -0.02
CA THR A 111 1.06 12.45 1.42
C THR A 111 1.37 13.93 1.67
N VAL A 112 2.22 14.56 0.86
CA VAL A 112 2.56 15.99 0.99
C VAL A 112 1.39 16.85 0.53
N LEU A 113 0.69 16.47 -0.54
CA LEU A 113 -0.45 17.21 -1.06
C LEU A 113 -1.64 17.16 -0.10
N ASP A 114 -1.93 16.00 0.50
CA ASP A 114 -3.01 15.83 1.48
C ASP A 114 -2.74 16.66 2.74
N ALA A 115 -1.54 16.56 3.29
CA ALA A 115 -1.17 17.29 4.50
C ALA A 115 -0.94 18.79 4.30
N GLY A 116 -0.77 19.27 3.05
CA GLY A 116 -0.46 20.67 2.73
C GLY A 116 0.84 21.20 3.32
N SER A 117 1.67 20.33 3.89
CA SER A 117 2.96 20.67 4.51
C SER A 117 3.93 19.50 4.40
N THR A 118 5.22 19.81 4.46
CA THR A 118 6.27 18.78 4.52
C THR A 118 7.03 18.89 5.83
N ASP A 119 7.42 17.74 6.38
CA ASP A 119 8.23 17.61 7.59
C ASP A 119 9.41 16.68 7.29
N ALA A 120 10.57 16.95 7.89
CA ALA A 120 11.77 16.14 7.74
C ALA A 120 11.59 14.68 8.22
N ARG A 121 10.67 14.44 9.16
CA ARG A 121 10.34 13.10 9.66
C ARG A 121 9.25 12.38 8.87
N ARG A 122 8.64 13.04 7.92
CA ARG A 122 7.58 12.44 7.10
C ARG A 122 8.19 11.34 6.21
N GLY A 123 7.70 10.13 6.38
CA GLY A 123 8.27 8.94 5.72
C GLY A 123 9.20 8.11 6.61
N PHE A 124 9.57 8.60 7.80
CA PHE A 124 10.37 7.83 8.74
C PHE A 124 9.67 6.51 9.09
N GLN A 125 10.38 5.39 8.93
CA GLN A 125 9.91 4.01 9.19
C GLN A 125 8.75 3.51 8.32
N LYS A 126 8.35 4.23 7.27
CA LYS A 126 7.31 3.77 6.35
C LYS A 126 7.68 2.48 5.60
N GLU A 127 8.97 2.21 5.44
CA GLU A 127 9.48 0.95 4.91
C GLU A 127 9.07 -0.26 5.78
N PHE A 128 9.13 -0.12 7.12
CA PHE A 128 8.71 -1.20 8.02
C PHE A 128 7.20 -1.43 7.97
N GLU A 129 6.40 -0.37 7.93
CA GLU A 129 4.96 -0.46 7.76
C GLU A 129 4.59 -1.21 6.47
N ALA A 130 5.24 -0.88 5.35
CA ALA A 130 5.03 -1.54 4.07
C ALA A 130 5.42 -3.03 4.11
N ILE A 131 6.55 -3.36 4.75
CA ILE A 131 6.99 -4.75 4.92
C ILE A 131 5.97 -5.52 5.76
N ILE A 132 5.52 -4.96 6.90
CA ILE A 132 4.55 -5.60 7.79
C ILE A 132 3.24 -5.86 7.03
N ALA A 133 2.72 -4.87 6.33
CA ALA A 133 1.51 -5.00 5.53
C ALA A 133 1.62 -6.11 4.48
N ALA A 134 2.75 -6.20 3.78
CA ALA A 134 3.01 -7.23 2.79
C ALA A 134 3.10 -8.64 3.43
N VAL A 135 3.75 -8.77 4.59
CA VAL A 135 3.92 -10.05 5.30
C VAL A 135 2.59 -10.52 5.89
N ILE A 136 1.78 -9.62 6.49
CA ILE A 136 0.41 -9.91 6.93
C ILE A 136 -0.43 -10.39 5.74
N GLY A 137 -0.22 -9.79 4.56
CA GLY A 137 -0.83 -10.21 3.30
C GLY A 137 -0.33 -11.54 2.74
N GLY A 138 0.59 -12.23 3.43
CA GLY A 138 1.10 -13.55 3.06
C GLY A 138 2.28 -13.54 2.09
N CYS A 139 2.96 -12.40 1.89
CA CYS A 139 4.20 -12.35 1.13
C CYS A 139 5.37 -12.87 1.96
N LEU A 140 6.18 -13.78 1.38
CA LEU A 140 7.37 -14.31 2.05
C LEU A 140 8.52 -13.31 1.98
N LEU A 141 9.13 -13.01 3.13
CA LEU A 141 10.35 -12.17 3.19
C LEU A 141 11.55 -12.84 2.49
N THR A 142 11.58 -14.15 2.45
CA THR A 142 12.60 -14.93 1.74
C THR A 142 12.46 -14.87 0.23
N GLY A 143 11.32 -14.36 -0.28
CA GLY A 143 10.98 -14.31 -1.69
C GLY A 143 10.35 -15.60 -2.23
N GLY A 144 10.08 -15.62 -3.52
CA GLY A 144 9.54 -16.78 -4.25
C GLY A 144 8.04 -17.01 -4.13
N TYR A 145 7.39 -16.38 -3.16
CA TYR A 145 5.93 -16.47 -3.00
C TYR A 145 5.35 -15.16 -2.47
N GLY A 146 4.19 -14.80 -2.97
CA GLY A 146 3.45 -13.62 -2.55
C GLY A 146 2.24 -13.36 -3.44
N SER A 147 1.32 -12.54 -2.96
CA SER A 147 0.11 -12.15 -3.68
C SER A 147 -0.15 -10.66 -3.52
N ALA A 148 -0.36 -9.96 -4.62
CA ALA A 148 -0.73 -8.55 -4.58
C ALA A 148 -2.10 -8.34 -3.92
N ILE A 149 -3.05 -9.26 -4.15
CA ILE A 149 -4.36 -9.24 -3.48
C ILE A 149 -4.18 -9.44 -1.97
N GLY A 150 -3.33 -10.39 -1.56
CA GLY A 150 -2.99 -10.60 -0.16
C GLY A 150 -2.41 -9.33 0.47
N ALA A 151 -1.42 -8.71 -0.16
CA ALA A 151 -0.81 -7.46 0.31
C ALA A 151 -1.82 -6.30 0.38
N PHE A 152 -2.78 -6.23 -0.55
CA PHE A 152 -3.89 -5.27 -0.51
C PHE A 152 -4.73 -5.42 0.76
N PHE A 153 -5.21 -6.62 1.07
CA PHE A 153 -5.96 -6.86 2.31
C PHE A 153 -5.08 -6.71 3.56
N GLY A 154 -3.82 -7.15 3.49
CA GLY A 154 -2.86 -6.98 4.58
C GLY A 154 -2.64 -5.52 4.95
N SER A 155 -2.55 -4.62 3.96
CA SER A 155 -2.42 -3.18 4.21
C SER A 155 -3.68 -2.56 4.81
N ILE A 156 -4.88 -3.01 4.44
CA ILE A 156 -6.13 -2.57 5.06
C ILE A 156 -6.18 -3.00 6.53
N VAL A 157 -5.90 -4.27 6.81
CA VAL A 157 -5.87 -4.78 8.20
C VAL A 157 -4.84 -4.02 9.03
N PHE A 158 -3.64 -3.83 8.49
CA PHE A 158 -2.60 -3.07 9.17
C PHE A 158 -2.99 -1.62 9.41
N GLY A 159 -3.60 -0.95 8.43
CA GLY A 159 -4.12 0.41 8.56
C GLY A 159 -5.19 0.54 9.66
N MET A 160 -6.11 -0.43 9.76
CA MET A 160 -7.11 -0.46 10.84
C MET A 160 -6.45 -0.56 12.22
N VAL A 161 -5.42 -1.38 12.35
CA VAL A 161 -4.65 -1.52 13.60
C VAL A 161 -3.94 -0.21 13.96
N LEU A 162 -3.31 0.46 12.97
CA LEU A 162 -2.66 1.76 13.20
C LEU A 162 -3.65 2.82 13.67
N ILE A 163 -4.82 2.91 13.03
CA ILE A 163 -5.87 3.84 13.44
C ILE A 163 -6.31 3.51 14.88
N GLY A 164 -6.52 2.24 15.20
CA GLY A 164 -6.88 1.81 16.56
C GLY A 164 -5.85 2.23 17.61
N LEU A 165 -4.56 2.12 17.31
CA LEU A 165 -3.48 2.58 18.20
C LEU A 165 -3.51 4.10 18.42
N THR A 166 -3.79 4.87 17.37
CA THR A 166 -3.88 6.34 17.47
C THR A 166 -4.99 6.77 18.44
N TYR A 167 -6.12 6.06 18.48
CA TYR A 167 -7.20 6.35 19.41
C TYR A 167 -6.89 5.97 20.87
N THR A 168 -5.87 5.14 21.12
CA THR A 168 -5.52 4.67 22.46
C THR A 168 -4.57 5.63 23.20
N SER A 169 -4.18 6.77 22.56
CA SER A 169 -3.24 7.77 23.12
C SER A 169 -1.90 7.18 23.60
N ILE A 170 -1.44 6.14 22.90
CA ILE A 170 -0.17 5.47 23.19
C ILE A 170 0.99 6.36 22.71
N ASP A 171 2.03 6.49 23.55
CA ASP A 171 3.24 7.23 23.22
C ASP A 171 3.92 6.67 21.95
N GLN A 172 4.57 7.57 21.21
CA GLN A 172 5.24 7.22 19.95
C GLN A 172 6.33 6.15 20.10
N ASP A 173 6.93 6.03 21.28
CA ASP A 173 7.95 5.01 21.57
C ASP A 173 7.33 3.60 21.60
N TRP A 174 6.15 3.45 22.17
CA TRP A 174 5.39 2.19 22.15
C TRP A 174 4.95 1.78 20.76
N TYR A 175 4.70 2.75 19.88
CA TYR A 175 4.41 2.48 18.48
C TYR A 175 5.53 1.69 17.79
N LEU A 176 6.79 2.02 18.07
CA LEU A 176 7.95 1.30 17.53
C LEU A 176 8.05 -0.13 18.04
N VAL A 177 7.81 -0.33 19.33
CA VAL A 177 7.77 -1.66 19.95
C VAL A 177 6.66 -2.49 19.30
N PHE A 178 5.50 -1.87 19.07
CA PHE A 178 4.37 -2.53 18.41
C PHE A 178 4.70 -2.92 16.97
N LEU A 179 5.32 -2.04 16.16
CA LEU A 179 5.77 -2.34 14.81
C LEU A 179 6.72 -3.54 14.78
N GLY A 180 7.74 -3.52 15.65
CA GLY A 180 8.69 -4.62 15.78
C GLY A 180 8.02 -5.93 16.18
N GLY A 181 7.11 -5.89 17.14
CA GLY A 181 6.32 -7.03 17.59
C GLY A 181 5.44 -7.62 16.50
N MET A 182 4.72 -6.75 15.76
CA MET A 182 3.88 -7.17 14.62
C MET A 182 4.71 -7.80 13.51
N LEU A 183 5.87 -7.23 13.20
CA LEU A 183 6.78 -7.79 12.20
C LEU A 183 7.26 -9.19 12.64
N LEU A 184 7.68 -9.32 13.88
CA LEU A 184 8.16 -10.59 14.43
C LEU A 184 7.05 -11.65 14.40
N LEU A 185 5.85 -11.32 14.86
CA LEU A 185 4.70 -12.23 14.82
C LEU A 185 4.35 -12.64 13.39
N ALA A 186 4.31 -11.70 12.45
CA ALA A 186 4.00 -11.97 11.06
C ALA A 186 5.05 -12.90 10.42
N VAL A 187 6.34 -12.69 10.70
CA VAL A 187 7.43 -13.53 10.19
C VAL A 187 7.38 -14.93 10.79
N VAL A 188 7.20 -15.05 12.11
CA VAL A 188 7.10 -16.34 12.79
C VAL A 188 5.90 -17.13 12.28
N PHE A 189 4.73 -16.49 12.18
CA PHE A 189 3.51 -17.11 11.68
C PHE A 189 3.66 -17.60 10.25
N ASN A 190 4.22 -16.76 9.38
CA ASN A 190 4.51 -17.09 8.00
C ASN A 190 5.48 -18.27 7.87
N ASN A 191 6.55 -18.29 8.68
CA ASN A 191 7.53 -19.38 8.69
C ASN A 191 6.93 -20.71 9.21
N VAL A 192 6.06 -20.65 10.23
CA VAL A 192 5.37 -21.83 10.76
C VAL A 192 4.41 -22.43 9.71
N ILE A 193 3.62 -21.57 9.04
CA ILE A 193 2.73 -22.01 7.97
C ILE A 193 3.52 -22.65 6.83
N ARG A 194 4.60 -21.99 6.39
CA ARG A 194 5.48 -22.52 5.34
C ARG A 194 5.99 -23.91 5.67
N LYS A 195 6.55 -24.12 6.87
CA LYS A 195 7.06 -25.44 7.30
C LYS A 195 5.99 -26.51 7.29
N ARG A 196 4.76 -26.18 7.71
CA ARG A 196 3.64 -27.13 7.68
C ARG A 196 3.19 -27.50 6.28
N VAL A 197 3.20 -26.54 5.35
CA VAL A 197 2.73 -26.74 3.96
C VAL A 197 3.81 -27.43 3.12
N THR A 198 5.10 -27.10 3.32
CA THR A 198 6.21 -27.62 2.51
C THR A 198 6.76 -28.95 3.04
N GLY A 199 6.35 -29.37 4.25
CA GLY A 199 6.80 -30.64 4.85
C GLY A 199 8.29 -30.68 5.22
N GLU A 200 8.98 -29.55 5.18
CA GLU A 200 10.36 -29.42 5.66
C GLU A 200 10.40 -29.55 7.18
N ARG A 201 11.00 -30.65 7.66
CA ARG A 201 11.36 -30.88 9.07
C ARG A 201 12.66 -30.18 9.41
#